data_4b49e912bdcb2d3e700abd8654acce53
#
_entry.id   4b49e912bdcb2d3e700abd8654acce53
#
_cell.length_a   1.000
_cell.length_b   1.000
_cell.length_c   1.000
_cell.angle_alpha   90.00
_cell.angle_beta   90.00
_cell.angle_gamma   90.00
#
_symmetry.space_group_name_H-M   'P 1'
#
loop_
_entity.id
_entity.type
_entity.pdbx_description
1 polymer ?
#
loop_
_entity_poly.entity_id
_entity_poly.type
_entity_poly.pdbx_seq_one_letter_code
_entity_poly.pdbx_strand_id
1 'polypeptide(L)'
;MFRQLLPAISTNLFPRAQVLEPARVLTPNSIGQLRNGEEGFCVGYQYTGLASEYVIDEGEMRCLRQSQALSTGDEAETEMLRRQLRLINTRNRLSHMILMGIAEHHRAYLAWGDPLHLKPLSQVALAEWIRSETKNGSRFLPPGSKLELVDHSMISRLTRNMSVRTPRGQEVLLQDFFPTTRDVHKRLIESILHEEKGQIRRGDMEMAYTDEEIKERLKERYGVSTSRRTVSVCRQGMRIPSSYTRNSNHTYPPREARFSFHYPLNMASVKANAPEGPGVYEISLAEVEVDYPLCSSGVAYIGNAKNLRKRLRDHLHPDSKNGDLRALLGDHRAVFRYIVKHRGARVEERMLCQCFILAYGSLPRCNRIRP
;
A
#
# COMPACT_ATOMS: atom_id res chain seq x y z
N MET A 1 43.26 -0.71 14.01
CA MET A 1 43.23 0.73 13.73
C MET A 1 41.83 1.37 13.83
N PHE A 2 40.79 0.91 13.10
CA PHE A 2 39.43 1.48 13.26
C PHE A 2 38.98 1.59 14.73
N ARG A 3 39.29 0.60 15.56
CA ARG A 3 39.01 0.62 17.02
C ARG A 3 39.77 1.71 17.80
N GLN A 4 40.92 2.15 17.30
CA GLN A 4 41.72 3.18 17.96
C GLN A 4 41.18 4.61 17.72
N LEU A 5 40.42 4.79 16.63
CA LEU A 5 39.78 6.06 16.27
C LEU A 5 38.40 6.23 16.87
N LEU A 6 37.78 5.14 17.39
CA LEU A 6 36.44 5.20 17.99
C LEU A 6 36.28 6.25 19.11
N PRO A 7 37.28 6.45 20.01
CA PRO A 7 37.15 7.50 21.05
C PRO A 7 36.97 8.92 20.50
N ALA A 8 37.56 9.20 19.33
CA ALA A 8 37.47 10.51 18.69
C ALA A 8 36.18 10.70 17.86
N ILE A 9 35.27 9.71 17.83
CA ILE A 9 34.01 9.82 17.11
C ILE A 9 32.87 9.95 18.10
N SER A 10 32.23 11.13 18.11
CA SER A 10 31.01 11.39 18.85
C SER A 10 29.80 11.35 17.93
N THR A 11 28.59 11.29 18.50
CA THR A 11 27.33 11.27 17.75
C THR A 11 26.37 12.34 18.28
N ASN A 12 25.83 13.15 17.39
CA ASN A 12 24.79 14.13 17.71
C ASN A 12 23.45 13.62 17.17
N LEU A 13 22.48 13.43 18.07
CA LEU A 13 21.11 13.05 17.67
C LEU A 13 20.48 14.16 16.81
N PHE A 14 19.72 13.77 15.80
CA PHE A 14 18.91 14.73 15.05
C PHE A 14 17.81 15.31 15.93
N PRO A 15 17.45 16.58 15.76
CA PRO A 15 16.25 17.15 16.36
C PRO A 15 15.02 16.28 16.03
N ARG A 16 14.18 16.02 17.02
CA ARG A 16 13.01 15.13 16.91
C ARG A 16 13.33 13.67 16.56
N ALA A 17 14.57 13.23 16.69
CA ALA A 17 14.94 11.82 16.67
C ALA A 17 14.98 11.26 18.10
N GLN A 18 14.54 10.00 18.23
CA GLN A 18 14.62 9.22 19.47
C GLN A 18 15.19 7.85 19.14
N VAL A 19 15.86 7.22 20.10
CA VAL A 19 16.27 5.82 19.98
C VAL A 19 15.21 4.96 20.67
N LEU A 20 14.71 3.93 19.96
CA LEU A 20 13.71 3.01 20.49
C LEU A 20 14.37 2.05 21.49
N GLU A 21 13.63 1.71 22.54
CA GLU A 21 14.05 0.65 23.46
C GLU A 21 14.14 -0.71 22.71
N PRO A 22 15.09 -1.58 23.07
CA PRO A 22 15.34 -2.86 22.37
C PRO A 22 14.15 -3.81 22.32
N ALA A 23 13.16 -3.66 23.18
CA ALA A 23 11.98 -4.52 23.27
C ALA A 23 10.97 -4.38 22.10
N ARG A 24 11.13 -3.37 21.24
CA ARG A 24 10.23 -3.17 20.07
C ARG A 24 10.91 -3.63 18.78
N VAL A 25 10.76 -4.89 18.47
CA VAL A 25 11.22 -5.46 17.20
C VAL A 25 10.42 -4.85 16.05
N LEU A 26 11.10 -4.08 15.21
CA LEU A 26 10.60 -3.66 13.90
C LEU A 26 10.97 -4.72 12.87
N THR A 27 10.27 -4.75 11.74
CA THR A 27 10.66 -5.64 10.64
C THR A 27 12.06 -5.25 10.10
N PRO A 28 12.81 -6.17 9.47
CA PRO A 28 14.15 -5.89 8.99
C PRO A 28 14.25 -4.71 8.01
N ASN A 29 13.15 -4.40 7.30
CA ASN A 29 13.09 -3.30 6.32
C ASN A 29 12.57 -1.99 6.92
N SER A 30 12.20 -1.97 8.20
CA SER A 30 11.67 -0.78 8.85
C SER A 30 12.79 0.17 9.25
N ILE A 31 12.72 1.42 8.81
CA ILE A 31 13.67 2.48 9.21
C ILE A 31 13.44 2.88 10.67
N GLY A 32 12.18 2.90 11.12
CA GLY A 32 11.83 3.39 12.44
C GLY A 32 10.32 3.49 12.65
N GLN A 33 9.93 4.26 13.64
CA GLN A 33 8.55 4.56 13.99
C GLN A 33 8.31 6.07 14.04
N LEU A 34 7.30 6.56 13.33
CA LEU A 34 6.77 7.90 13.53
C LEU A 34 5.95 7.94 14.82
N ARG A 35 6.14 8.95 15.64
CA ARG A 35 5.45 9.15 16.93
C ARG A 35 4.96 10.59 17.06
N ASN A 36 3.91 10.77 17.82
CA ASN A 36 3.49 12.10 18.23
C ASN A 36 4.44 12.59 19.33
N GLY A 37 5.01 13.77 19.15
CA GLY A 37 5.81 14.51 20.13
C GLY A 37 5.13 15.81 20.51
N GLU A 38 5.67 16.53 21.48
CA GLU A 38 5.09 17.79 21.99
C GLU A 38 5.02 18.87 20.92
N GLU A 39 6.04 19.00 20.10
CA GLU A 39 6.11 19.99 19.00
C GLU A 39 5.71 19.45 17.62
N GLY A 40 5.09 18.28 17.55
CA GLY A 40 4.71 17.59 16.31
C GLY A 40 5.32 16.20 16.23
N PHE A 41 5.46 15.66 15.02
CA PHE A 41 6.00 14.31 14.86
C PHE A 41 7.49 14.22 15.20
N CYS A 42 7.89 13.09 15.78
CA CYS A 42 9.27 12.66 15.96
C CYS A 42 9.48 11.28 15.36
N VAL A 43 10.72 10.91 15.09
CA VAL A 43 11.10 9.60 14.52
C VAL A 43 11.84 8.80 15.59
N GLY A 44 11.29 7.66 15.97
CA GLY A 44 11.96 6.66 16.79
C GLY A 44 12.76 5.70 15.90
N TYR A 45 14.07 5.66 16.05
CA TYR A 45 14.95 4.75 15.32
C TYR A 45 15.32 3.53 16.15
N GLN A 46 15.45 2.40 15.49
CA GLN A 46 15.90 1.15 16.14
C GLN A 46 17.39 1.23 16.54
N TYR A 47 18.19 1.98 15.78
CA TYR A 47 19.61 2.10 15.99
C TYR A 47 20.03 3.57 16.10
N THR A 48 20.86 3.87 17.09
CA THR A 48 21.43 5.23 17.28
C THR A 48 22.13 5.75 16.03
N GLY A 49 22.82 4.85 15.31
CA GLY A 49 23.56 5.19 14.10
C GLY A 49 22.69 5.71 12.93
N LEU A 50 21.38 5.46 12.95
CA LEU A 50 20.44 6.04 11.98
C LEU A 50 19.85 7.38 12.46
N ALA A 51 19.83 7.58 13.78
CA ALA A 51 19.24 8.74 14.44
C ALA A 51 20.21 9.93 14.52
N SER A 52 21.48 9.75 14.14
CA SER A 52 22.56 10.64 14.52
C SER A 52 23.46 11.02 13.35
N GLU A 53 24.13 12.12 13.55
CA GLU A 53 25.28 12.55 12.78
C GLU A 53 26.57 12.21 13.54
N TYR A 54 27.54 11.67 12.84
CA TYR A 54 28.88 11.38 13.40
C TYR A 54 29.78 12.59 13.26
N VAL A 55 30.41 12.97 14.37
CA VAL A 55 31.34 14.10 14.43
C VAL A 55 32.68 13.59 14.88
N ILE A 56 33.74 14.00 14.20
CA ILE A 56 35.12 13.74 14.64
C ILE A 56 35.53 14.88 15.61
N ASP A 57 35.91 14.51 16.82
CA ASP A 57 36.53 15.44 17.78
C ASP A 57 38.00 15.64 17.38
N GLU A 58 38.29 16.85 16.87
CA GLU A 58 39.64 17.20 16.43
C GLU A 58 40.61 17.38 17.62
N GLY A 59 40.09 17.60 18.85
CA GLY A 59 40.89 17.63 20.09
C GLY A 59 41.35 16.22 20.45
N GLU A 60 40.43 15.28 20.54
CA GLU A 60 40.71 13.86 20.78
C GLU A 60 41.62 13.27 19.69
N MET A 61 41.42 13.64 18.42
CA MET A 61 42.29 13.24 17.32
C MET A 61 43.71 13.77 17.49
N ARG A 62 43.92 14.97 18.00
CA ARG A 62 45.25 15.51 18.31
C ARG A 62 45.90 14.77 19.48
N CYS A 63 45.16 14.46 20.53
CA CYS A 63 45.64 13.68 21.66
C CYS A 63 46.06 12.26 21.23
N LEU A 64 45.29 11.59 20.38
CA LEU A 64 45.63 10.27 19.85
C LEU A 64 46.89 10.31 18.99
N ARG A 65 47.15 11.38 18.24
CA ARG A 65 48.37 11.59 17.47
C ARG A 65 49.57 11.82 18.37
N GLN A 66 49.42 12.62 19.43
CA GLN A 66 50.48 12.92 20.37
C GLN A 66 50.90 11.74 21.25
N SER A 67 49.97 10.84 21.57
CA SER A 67 50.22 9.60 22.33
C SER A 67 50.87 8.47 21.52
N GLN A 68 51.36 8.72 20.30
CA GLN A 68 51.92 7.74 19.36
C GLN A 68 50.99 6.53 19.04
N ALA A 69 49.74 6.62 19.40
CA ALA A 69 48.75 5.62 19.05
C ALA A 69 48.44 5.59 17.53
N LEU A 70 48.83 6.66 16.80
CA LEU A 70 48.71 6.81 15.36
C LEU A 70 50.10 7.09 14.75
N SER A 71 50.51 6.29 13.78
CA SER A 71 51.79 6.47 13.06
C SER A 71 51.61 7.43 11.87
N THR A 72 52.71 7.91 11.28
CA THR A 72 52.73 8.85 10.15
C THR A 72 52.05 8.29 8.85
N GLY A 73 51.82 6.97 8.77
CA GLY A 73 51.05 6.34 7.66
C GLY A 73 49.53 6.45 7.78
N ASP A 74 49.02 6.97 8.90
CA ASP A 74 47.60 6.94 9.23
C ASP A 74 46.81 8.14 8.69
N GLU A 75 47.43 9.11 8.00
CA GLU A 75 46.75 10.25 7.40
C GLU A 75 45.79 9.85 6.28
N ALA A 76 46.22 8.92 5.42
CA ALA A 76 45.38 8.40 4.33
C ALA A 76 44.15 7.66 4.87
N GLU A 77 44.30 6.88 5.94
CA GLU A 77 43.21 6.16 6.57
C GLU A 77 42.26 7.12 7.35
N THR A 78 42.80 8.14 7.98
CA THR A 78 41.99 9.20 8.62
C THR A 78 41.14 9.94 7.61
N GLU A 79 41.70 10.27 6.43
CA GLU A 79 40.91 10.91 5.37
C GLU A 79 39.89 9.96 4.74
N MET A 80 40.21 8.68 4.61
CA MET A 80 39.25 7.65 4.20
C MET A 80 38.10 7.55 5.21
N LEU A 81 38.39 7.54 6.52
CA LEU A 81 37.37 7.56 7.57
C LEU A 81 36.48 8.81 7.47
N ARG A 82 37.07 10.00 7.33
CA ARG A 82 36.33 11.25 7.13
C ARG A 82 35.39 11.18 5.94
N ARG A 83 35.86 10.61 4.84
CA ARG A 83 35.04 10.41 3.63
C ARG A 83 33.88 9.45 3.88
N GLN A 84 34.13 8.33 4.57
CA GLN A 84 33.08 7.36 4.93
C GLN A 84 32.04 7.99 5.86
N LEU A 85 32.46 8.72 6.90
CA LEU A 85 31.55 9.39 7.81
C LEU A 85 30.71 10.47 7.09
N ARG A 86 31.31 11.22 6.16
CA ARG A 86 30.57 12.17 5.30
C ARG A 86 29.46 11.49 4.52
N LEU A 87 29.72 10.33 3.93
CA LEU A 87 28.73 9.55 3.19
C LEU A 87 27.61 9.03 4.10
N ILE A 88 27.97 8.48 5.25
CA ILE A 88 27.02 7.99 6.26
C ILE A 88 26.13 9.15 6.75
N ASN A 89 26.74 10.27 7.12
CA ASN A 89 26.01 11.45 7.59
C ASN A 89 25.06 12.00 6.53
N THR A 90 25.50 12.08 5.28
CA THR A 90 24.62 12.52 4.17
C THR A 90 23.42 11.59 4.01
N ARG A 91 23.64 10.28 4.09
CA ARG A 91 22.55 9.29 4.03
C ARG A 91 21.60 9.44 5.24
N ASN A 92 22.14 9.55 6.44
CA ASN A 92 21.35 9.64 7.66
C ASN A 92 20.51 10.92 7.68
N ARG A 93 21.13 12.07 7.38
CA ARG A 93 20.43 13.37 7.26
C ARG A 93 19.31 13.29 6.24
N LEU A 94 19.59 12.73 5.06
CA LEU A 94 18.58 12.62 4.01
C LEU A 94 17.45 11.67 4.40
N SER A 95 17.74 10.53 5.03
CA SER A 95 16.72 9.60 5.52
C SER A 95 15.84 10.27 6.59
N HIS A 96 16.45 11.02 7.52
CA HIS A 96 15.70 11.76 8.54
C HIS A 96 14.81 12.82 7.92
N MET A 97 15.33 13.62 6.99
CA MET A 97 14.56 14.65 6.29
C MET A 97 13.42 14.09 5.46
N ILE A 98 13.60 12.92 4.83
CA ILE A 98 12.52 12.22 4.11
C ILE A 98 11.39 11.86 5.08
N LEU A 99 11.71 11.27 6.24
CA LEU A 99 10.71 10.88 7.23
C LEU A 99 9.99 12.10 7.82
N MET A 100 10.71 13.17 8.12
CA MET A 100 10.12 14.41 8.64
C MET A 100 9.24 15.09 7.57
N GLY A 101 9.68 15.14 6.30
CA GLY A 101 8.90 15.69 5.20
C GLY A 101 7.62 14.89 4.93
N ILE A 102 7.68 13.57 4.98
CA ILE A 102 6.50 12.71 4.93
C ILE A 102 5.56 13.02 6.11
N ALA A 103 6.10 13.13 7.32
CA ALA A 103 5.32 13.40 8.52
C ALA A 103 4.61 14.77 8.48
N GLU A 104 5.31 15.80 8.02
CA GLU A 104 4.74 17.15 7.89
C GLU A 104 3.66 17.19 6.78
N HIS A 105 3.93 16.56 5.63
CA HIS A 105 2.99 16.57 4.50
C HIS A 105 1.72 15.75 4.79
N HIS A 106 1.86 14.59 5.42
CA HIS A 106 0.77 13.66 5.71
C HIS A 106 0.29 13.71 7.17
N ARG A 107 0.44 14.86 7.82
CA ARG A 107 0.09 15.04 9.25
C ARG A 107 -1.31 14.52 9.59
N ALA A 108 -2.31 14.86 8.79
CA ALA A 108 -3.68 14.43 9.02
C ALA A 108 -3.83 12.90 8.89
N TYR A 109 -3.24 12.30 7.86
CA TYR A 109 -3.24 10.83 7.70
C TYR A 109 -2.58 10.13 8.89
N LEU A 110 -1.43 10.60 9.33
CA LEU A 110 -0.69 10.01 10.45
C LEU A 110 -1.44 10.15 11.79
N ALA A 111 -2.18 11.25 11.97
CA ALA A 111 -3.00 11.47 13.15
C ALA A 111 -4.26 10.58 13.17
N TRP A 112 -4.99 10.53 12.07
CA TRP A 112 -6.29 9.86 11.99
C TRP A 112 -6.21 8.41 11.49
N GLY A 113 -5.17 8.06 10.71
CA GLY A 113 -4.99 6.75 10.09
C GLY A 113 -5.94 6.48 8.92
N ASP A 114 -6.72 7.48 8.50
CA ASP A 114 -7.65 7.36 7.40
C ASP A 114 -6.95 7.67 6.06
N PRO A 115 -6.91 6.71 5.11
CA PRO A 115 -6.32 6.91 3.78
C PRO A 115 -6.91 8.08 2.98
N LEU A 116 -8.10 8.56 3.32
CA LEU A 116 -8.72 9.73 2.69
C LEU A 116 -7.97 11.03 2.99
N HIS A 117 -7.18 11.07 4.07
CA HIS A 117 -6.34 12.21 4.44
C HIS A 117 -4.96 12.20 3.77
N LEU A 118 -4.61 11.18 2.97
CA LEU A 118 -3.39 11.18 2.18
C LEU A 118 -3.49 12.23 1.06
N LYS A 119 -2.49 13.12 1.00
CA LYS A 119 -2.39 14.15 -0.03
C LYS A 119 -1.45 13.70 -1.16
N PRO A 120 -1.58 14.21 -2.38
CA PRO A 120 -0.61 13.94 -3.42
C PRO A 120 0.77 14.45 -3.00
N LEU A 121 1.80 13.62 -3.15
CA LEU A 121 3.19 13.99 -2.90
C LEU A 121 4.06 13.36 -3.99
N SER A 122 4.85 14.16 -4.68
CA SER A 122 5.88 13.63 -5.57
C SER A 122 7.25 13.66 -4.90
N GLN A 123 8.14 12.75 -5.32
CA GLN A 123 9.52 12.74 -4.83
C GLN A 123 10.26 14.03 -5.22
N VAL A 124 9.87 14.68 -6.33
CA VAL A 124 10.39 16.00 -6.75
C VAL A 124 9.97 17.07 -5.74
N ALA A 125 8.69 17.14 -5.39
CA ALA A 125 8.18 18.10 -4.41
C ALA A 125 8.82 17.91 -3.03
N LEU A 126 9.03 16.64 -2.61
CA LEU A 126 9.74 16.37 -1.37
C LEU A 126 11.21 16.81 -1.43
N ALA A 127 11.90 16.60 -2.57
CA ALA A 127 13.27 17.06 -2.75
C ALA A 127 13.37 18.60 -2.69
N GLU A 128 12.42 19.31 -3.27
CA GLU A 128 12.31 20.77 -3.22
C GLU A 128 12.08 21.25 -1.77
N TRP A 129 11.17 20.60 -1.04
CA TRP A 129 10.94 20.89 0.36
C TRP A 129 12.21 20.70 1.21
N ILE A 130 12.92 19.57 1.04
CA ILE A 130 14.18 19.31 1.76
C ILE A 130 15.22 20.37 1.47
N ARG A 131 15.40 20.79 0.22
CA ARG A 131 16.34 21.84 -0.16
C ARG A 131 15.97 23.20 0.47
N SER A 132 14.69 23.55 0.46
CA SER A 132 14.19 24.78 1.07
C SER A 132 14.43 24.79 2.59
N GLU A 133 14.05 23.70 3.28
CA GLU A 133 14.27 23.55 4.72
C GLU A 133 15.76 23.66 5.08
N THR A 134 16.62 22.99 4.32
CA THR A 134 18.06 22.98 4.59
C THR A 134 18.71 24.35 4.33
N LYS A 135 18.25 25.07 3.31
CA LYS A 135 18.74 26.43 2.99
C LYS A 135 18.38 27.45 4.05
N ASN A 136 17.22 27.29 4.68
CA ASN A 136 16.69 28.22 5.68
C ASN A 136 17.15 27.90 7.13
N GLY A 137 18.02 26.93 7.31
CA GLY A 137 18.40 26.43 8.64
C GLY A 137 17.34 25.47 9.19
N SER A 138 17.44 24.21 8.81
CA SER A 138 16.44 23.20 9.16
C SER A 138 16.29 22.99 10.66
N ARG A 139 15.05 23.01 11.15
CA ARG A 139 14.70 22.64 12.52
C ARG A 139 14.80 21.12 12.79
N PHE A 140 15.06 20.33 11.76
CA PHE A 140 15.14 18.86 11.81
C PHE A 140 16.57 18.34 11.76
N LEU A 141 17.55 19.20 11.53
CA LEU A 141 18.97 18.84 11.48
C LEU A 141 19.76 19.67 12.50
N PRO A 142 20.91 19.15 12.99
CA PRO A 142 21.81 19.93 13.82
C PRO A 142 22.26 21.22 13.12
N PRO A 143 22.53 22.30 13.89
CA PRO A 143 23.02 23.53 13.31
C PRO A 143 24.28 23.31 12.46
N GLY A 144 24.35 23.95 11.30
CA GLY A 144 25.48 23.80 10.36
C GLY A 144 25.44 22.55 9.47
N SER A 145 24.49 21.64 9.67
CA SER A 145 24.30 20.49 8.78
C SER A 145 23.81 20.95 7.40
N LYS A 146 24.45 20.45 6.33
CA LYS A 146 24.10 20.79 4.96
C LYS A 146 23.68 19.55 4.17
N LEU A 147 22.67 19.71 3.32
CA LEU A 147 22.24 18.77 2.29
C LEU A 147 22.19 19.53 0.96
N GLU A 148 23.34 19.67 0.31
CA GLU A 148 23.49 20.60 -0.83
C GLU A 148 22.82 20.11 -2.11
N LEU A 149 22.82 18.82 -2.37
CA LEU A 149 22.32 18.22 -3.60
C LEU A 149 21.37 17.08 -3.29
N VAL A 150 20.09 17.40 -3.18
CA VAL A 150 19.02 16.39 -3.05
C VAL A 150 18.20 16.38 -4.32
N ASP A 151 18.11 15.20 -4.96
CA ASP A 151 17.25 14.96 -6.10
C ASP A 151 16.24 13.84 -5.84
N HIS A 152 15.26 13.72 -6.70
CA HIS A 152 14.21 12.71 -6.60
C HIS A 152 14.76 11.27 -6.70
N SER A 153 15.88 11.05 -7.41
CA SER A 153 16.47 9.73 -7.58
C SER A 153 17.11 9.22 -6.29
N MET A 154 17.66 10.13 -5.48
CA MET A 154 18.18 9.81 -4.15
C MET A 154 17.03 9.39 -3.21
N ILE A 155 15.92 10.12 -3.23
CA ILE A 155 14.72 9.79 -2.46
C ILE A 155 14.17 8.44 -2.91
N SER A 156 14.04 8.20 -4.22
CA SER A 156 13.57 6.93 -4.78
C SER A 156 14.41 5.74 -4.31
N ARG A 157 15.74 5.89 -4.30
CA ARG A 157 16.64 4.83 -3.84
C ARG A 157 16.51 4.55 -2.34
N LEU A 158 16.37 5.58 -1.52
CA LEU A 158 16.24 5.43 -0.06
C LEU A 158 14.86 4.94 0.39
N THR A 159 13.81 5.19 -0.38
CA THR A 159 12.45 4.77 -0.04
C THR A 159 12.08 3.39 -0.59
N ARG A 160 12.90 2.86 -1.52
CA ARG A 160 12.63 1.55 -2.14
C ARG A 160 12.70 0.43 -1.11
N ASN A 161 11.62 -0.35 -1.01
CA ASN A 161 11.49 -1.50 -0.10
C ASN A 161 11.70 -1.18 1.40
N MET A 162 11.69 0.09 1.77
CA MET A 162 11.77 0.50 3.16
C MET A 162 10.39 0.81 3.69
N SER A 163 10.16 0.54 4.96
CA SER A 163 8.92 0.79 5.67
C SER A 163 9.14 1.68 6.89
N VAL A 164 8.07 2.24 7.39
CA VAL A 164 8.02 2.97 8.66
C VAL A 164 6.76 2.58 9.41
N ARG A 165 6.84 2.46 10.73
CA ARG A 165 5.66 2.27 11.56
C ARG A 165 5.00 3.62 11.84
N THR A 166 3.70 3.72 11.57
CA THR A 166 2.91 4.93 11.86
C THR A 166 2.67 5.09 13.36
N PRO A 167 2.21 6.25 13.86
CA PRO A 167 1.85 6.45 15.26
C PRO A 167 0.78 5.47 15.74
N ARG A 168 -0.05 4.96 14.85
CA ARG A 168 -1.09 3.95 15.12
C ARG A 168 -0.59 2.51 15.13
N GLY A 169 0.71 2.30 14.93
CA GLY A 169 1.33 0.98 14.96
C GLY A 169 1.30 0.21 13.63
N GLN A 170 0.68 0.75 12.59
CA GLN A 170 0.67 0.14 11.26
C GLN A 170 2.03 0.32 10.58
N GLU A 171 2.53 -0.73 9.96
CA GLU A 171 3.72 -0.64 9.12
C GLU A 171 3.33 -0.33 7.68
N VAL A 172 3.89 0.74 7.12
CA VAL A 172 3.57 1.27 5.80
C VAL A 172 4.86 1.41 5.00
N LEU A 173 4.85 0.99 3.74
CA LEU A 173 5.99 1.20 2.84
C LEU A 173 6.17 2.70 2.58
N LEU A 174 7.42 3.17 2.58
CA LEU A 174 7.70 4.58 2.33
C LEU A 174 7.22 5.04 0.95
N GLN A 175 7.20 4.16 -0.04
CA GLN A 175 6.68 4.47 -1.37
C GLN A 175 5.16 4.77 -1.38
N ASP A 176 4.39 4.25 -0.43
CA ASP A 176 2.94 4.47 -0.35
C ASP A 176 2.58 5.88 0.13
N PHE A 177 3.56 6.62 0.66
CA PHE A 177 3.42 8.04 0.98
C PHE A 177 3.60 8.98 -0.22
N PHE A 178 3.78 8.43 -1.43
CA PHE A 178 3.89 9.20 -2.67
C PHE A 178 2.72 8.92 -3.63
N PRO A 179 1.45 9.06 -3.17
CA PRO A 179 0.32 8.88 -4.07
C PRO A 179 0.28 9.99 -5.11
N THR A 180 -0.04 9.61 -6.35
CA THR A 180 -0.32 10.61 -7.38
C THR A 180 -1.67 11.30 -7.12
N THR A 181 -1.89 12.46 -7.73
CA THR A 181 -3.20 13.13 -7.69
C THR A 181 -4.33 12.20 -8.15
N ARG A 182 -4.06 11.35 -9.16
CA ARG A 182 -5.03 10.37 -9.65
C ARG A 182 -5.34 9.29 -8.60
N ASP A 183 -4.36 8.84 -7.84
CA ASP A 183 -4.58 7.82 -6.80
C ASP A 183 -5.39 8.38 -5.64
N VAL A 184 -5.13 9.64 -5.27
CA VAL A 184 -5.95 10.35 -4.28
C VAL A 184 -7.38 10.51 -4.79
N HIS A 185 -7.58 10.97 -6.04
CA HIS A 185 -8.92 11.08 -6.61
C HIS A 185 -9.66 9.74 -6.63
N LYS A 186 -8.99 8.64 -6.98
CA LYS A 186 -9.62 7.30 -6.95
C LYS A 186 -10.12 6.94 -5.56
N ARG A 187 -9.30 7.12 -4.52
CA ARG A 187 -9.69 6.82 -3.12
C ARG A 187 -10.89 7.65 -2.68
N LEU A 188 -10.90 8.95 -2.99
CA LEU A 188 -12.02 9.82 -2.65
C LEU A 188 -13.30 9.46 -3.40
N ILE A 189 -13.21 9.13 -4.69
CA ILE A 189 -14.33 8.65 -5.49
C ILE A 189 -14.85 7.32 -4.95
N GLU A 190 -13.97 6.40 -4.58
CA GLU A 190 -14.34 5.11 -3.99
C GLU A 190 -15.12 5.29 -2.68
N SER A 191 -14.71 6.23 -1.82
CA SER A 191 -15.42 6.59 -0.59
C SER A 191 -16.83 7.12 -0.88
N ILE A 192 -16.98 8.03 -1.86
CA ILE A 192 -18.29 8.56 -2.26
C ILE A 192 -19.19 7.44 -2.78
N LEU A 193 -18.64 6.54 -3.59
CA LEU A 193 -19.40 5.43 -4.16
C LEU A 193 -19.75 4.36 -3.12
N HIS A 194 -18.92 4.19 -2.11
CA HIS A 194 -19.24 3.32 -0.97
C HIS A 194 -20.43 3.85 -0.17
N GLU A 195 -20.49 5.16 0.05
CA GLU A 195 -21.65 5.79 0.69
C GLU A 195 -22.91 5.75 -0.19
N GLU A 196 -22.79 6.03 -1.51
CA GLU A 196 -23.87 5.87 -2.49
C GLU A 196 -24.52 4.49 -2.33
N LYS A 197 -23.68 3.45 -2.33
CA LYS A 197 -24.12 2.07 -2.14
C LYS A 197 -24.87 1.85 -0.82
N GLY A 198 -24.39 2.46 0.28
CA GLY A 198 -25.06 2.42 1.58
C GLY A 198 -26.42 3.12 1.56
N GLN A 199 -26.52 4.28 0.92
CA GLN A 199 -27.76 5.05 0.81
C GLN A 199 -28.80 4.33 -0.05
N ILE A 200 -28.40 3.76 -1.19
CA ILE A 200 -29.30 2.95 -2.04
C ILE A 200 -29.81 1.73 -1.28
N ARG A 201 -28.95 1.03 -0.51
CA ARG A 201 -29.38 -0.13 0.28
C ARG A 201 -30.43 0.20 1.35
N ARG A 202 -30.32 1.39 1.97
CA ARG A 202 -31.28 1.84 2.99
C ARG A 202 -32.55 2.45 2.38
N GLY A 203 -32.60 2.64 1.07
CA GLY A 203 -33.70 3.32 0.40
C GLY A 203 -33.67 4.86 0.54
N ASP A 204 -32.56 5.42 1.06
CA ASP A 204 -32.38 6.87 1.21
C ASP A 204 -32.14 7.55 -0.15
N MET A 205 -31.79 6.76 -1.17
CA MET A 205 -31.48 7.22 -2.52
C MET A 205 -31.95 6.18 -3.56
N GLU A 206 -32.62 6.66 -4.61
CA GLU A 206 -33.13 5.78 -5.68
C GLU A 206 -32.15 5.58 -6.83
N MET A 207 -31.27 6.54 -7.09
CA MET A 207 -30.40 6.54 -8.27
C MET A 207 -28.94 6.78 -7.90
N ALA A 208 -28.04 6.06 -8.58
CA ALA A 208 -26.60 6.21 -8.43
C ALA A 208 -26.10 7.57 -8.96
N TYR A 209 -25.10 8.16 -8.30
CA TYR A 209 -24.51 9.43 -8.70
C TYR A 209 -23.90 9.40 -10.10
N THR A 210 -24.21 10.43 -10.87
CA THR A 210 -23.51 10.71 -12.14
C THR A 210 -22.07 11.16 -11.90
N ASP A 211 -21.23 11.12 -12.93
CA ASP A 211 -19.84 11.63 -12.83
C ASP A 211 -19.80 13.14 -12.50
N GLU A 212 -20.87 13.90 -12.82
CA GLU A 212 -20.99 15.30 -12.44
C GLU A 212 -21.29 15.45 -10.95
N GLU A 213 -22.26 14.70 -10.43
CA GLU A 213 -22.60 14.72 -8.99
C GLU A 213 -21.43 14.23 -8.12
N ILE A 214 -20.66 13.24 -8.59
CA ILE A 214 -19.43 12.83 -7.92
C ILE A 214 -18.40 13.98 -7.89
N LYS A 215 -18.25 14.72 -8.98
CA LYS A 215 -17.39 15.91 -9.06
C LYS A 215 -17.80 16.98 -8.04
N GLU A 216 -19.08 17.28 -7.95
CA GLU A 216 -19.62 18.25 -6.98
C GLU A 216 -19.32 17.80 -5.54
N ARG A 217 -19.56 16.52 -5.20
CA ARG A 217 -19.25 15.96 -3.87
C ARG A 217 -17.78 15.97 -3.53
N LEU A 218 -16.90 15.75 -4.51
CA LEU A 218 -15.44 15.88 -4.31
C LEU A 218 -15.08 17.30 -3.89
N LYS A 219 -15.72 18.31 -4.52
CA LYS A 219 -15.51 19.72 -4.19
C LYS A 219 -16.08 20.07 -2.81
N GLU A 220 -17.32 19.68 -2.53
CA GLU A 220 -18.01 20.01 -1.29
C GLU A 220 -17.39 19.37 -0.05
N ARG A 221 -17.05 18.07 -0.13
CA ARG A 221 -16.57 17.32 1.02
C ARG A 221 -15.07 17.41 1.25
N TYR A 222 -14.31 17.38 0.15
CA TYR A 222 -12.86 17.26 0.22
C TYR A 222 -12.12 18.48 -0.32
N GLY A 223 -12.85 19.51 -0.81
CA GLY A 223 -12.26 20.71 -1.41
C GLY A 223 -11.51 20.42 -2.73
N VAL A 224 -11.76 19.26 -3.35
CA VAL A 224 -11.05 18.82 -4.56
C VAL A 224 -11.80 19.28 -5.79
N SER A 225 -11.22 20.26 -6.49
CA SER A 225 -11.70 20.69 -7.82
C SER A 225 -11.14 19.81 -8.91
N THR A 226 -12.01 19.15 -9.67
CA THR A 226 -11.64 18.27 -10.78
C THR A 226 -12.64 18.38 -11.92
N SER A 227 -12.34 17.78 -13.08
CA SER A 227 -13.29 17.76 -14.21
C SER A 227 -14.13 16.47 -14.18
N ARG A 228 -15.35 16.53 -14.74
CA ARG A 228 -16.18 15.34 -15.00
C ARG A 228 -15.40 14.25 -15.74
N ARG A 229 -14.60 14.65 -16.73
CA ARG A 229 -13.74 13.72 -17.49
C ARG A 229 -12.75 12.99 -16.59
N THR A 230 -12.11 13.69 -15.66
CA THR A 230 -11.19 13.09 -14.69
C THR A 230 -11.90 12.08 -13.79
N VAL A 231 -13.09 12.41 -13.30
CA VAL A 231 -13.93 11.48 -12.51
C VAL A 231 -14.22 10.23 -13.31
N SER A 232 -14.69 10.38 -14.55
CA SER A 232 -14.98 9.25 -15.45
C SER A 232 -13.75 8.35 -15.68
N VAL A 233 -12.58 8.95 -15.95
CA VAL A 233 -11.33 8.21 -16.14
C VAL A 233 -10.88 7.48 -14.87
N CYS A 234 -11.02 8.11 -13.70
CA CYS A 234 -10.70 7.48 -12.43
C CYS A 234 -11.64 6.30 -12.15
N ARG A 235 -12.95 6.49 -12.30
CA ARG A 235 -13.95 5.45 -12.14
C ARG A 235 -13.74 4.27 -13.09
N GLN A 236 -13.53 4.54 -14.38
CA GLN A 236 -13.21 3.49 -15.37
C GLN A 236 -11.91 2.76 -15.01
N GLY A 237 -10.89 3.47 -14.55
CA GLY A 237 -9.64 2.88 -14.09
C GLY A 237 -9.80 1.97 -12.87
N MET A 238 -10.83 2.18 -12.05
CA MET A 238 -11.27 1.29 -10.96
C MET A 238 -12.25 0.20 -11.44
N ARG A 239 -12.59 0.18 -12.73
CA ARG A 239 -13.58 -0.73 -13.35
C ARG A 239 -15.01 -0.58 -12.81
N ILE A 240 -15.35 0.58 -12.28
CA ILE A 240 -16.69 0.89 -11.78
C ILE A 240 -17.56 1.39 -12.95
N PRO A 241 -18.74 0.79 -13.18
CA PRO A 241 -19.63 1.18 -14.27
C PRO A 241 -20.19 2.60 -14.14
N SER A 242 -20.72 3.16 -15.23
CA SER A 242 -21.43 4.46 -15.21
C SER A 242 -22.67 4.42 -14.32
N SER A 243 -23.19 5.59 -13.90
CA SER A 243 -24.46 5.67 -13.17
C SER A 243 -25.61 5.00 -13.90
N TYR A 244 -25.68 5.14 -15.23
CA TYR A 244 -26.68 4.45 -16.04
C TYR A 244 -26.65 2.94 -15.83
N THR A 245 -25.46 2.34 -15.85
CA THR A 245 -25.28 0.90 -15.62
C THR A 245 -25.52 0.53 -14.15
N ARG A 246 -25.12 1.39 -13.20
CA ARG A 246 -25.34 1.13 -11.76
C ARG A 246 -26.83 1.25 -11.37
N ASN A 247 -27.61 2.06 -12.09
CA ASN A 247 -29.07 2.18 -11.93
C ASN A 247 -29.85 1.05 -12.59
N SER A 248 -29.22 0.29 -13.51
CA SER A 248 -29.88 -0.86 -14.11
C SER A 248 -29.92 -1.98 -13.06
N ASN A 249 -31.09 -2.56 -12.82
CA ASN A 249 -31.27 -3.71 -11.92
C ASN A 249 -30.65 -4.99 -12.53
N HIS A 250 -29.35 -5.02 -12.61
CA HIS A 250 -28.63 -6.21 -13.03
C HIS A 250 -28.59 -7.21 -11.89
N THR A 251 -29.25 -8.34 -12.09
CA THR A 251 -29.21 -9.45 -11.13
C THR A 251 -28.15 -10.45 -11.51
N TYR A 252 -27.42 -10.94 -10.52
CA TYR A 252 -26.51 -12.07 -10.67
C TYR A 252 -26.95 -13.23 -9.76
N PRO A 253 -26.99 -14.46 -10.23
CA PRO A 253 -26.80 -14.86 -11.64
C PRO A 253 -27.95 -14.40 -12.52
N PRO A 254 -27.73 -14.27 -13.85
CA PRO A 254 -28.83 -13.99 -14.77
C PRO A 254 -29.87 -15.12 -14.71
N ARG A 255 -31.15 -14.78 -14.92
CA ARG A 255 -32.27 -15.74 -14.77
C ARG A 255 -32.13 -16.96 -15.65
N GLU A 256 -31.46 -16.84 -16.78
CA GLU A 256 -31.24 -17.91 -17.76
C GLU A 256 -30.13 -18.89 -17.33
N ALA A 257 -29.29 -18.49 -16.37
CA ALA A 257 -28.18 -19.33 -15.89
C ALA A 257 -28.71 -20.47 -15.00
N ARG A 258 -28.69 -21.67 -15.52
CA ARG A 258 -29.15 -22.87 -14.81
C ARG A 258 -28.02 -23.52 -14.04
N PHE A 259 -27.65 -22.93 -12.90
CA PHE A 259 -26.68 -23.52 -11.97
C PHE A 259 -27.25 -24.76 -11.29
N SER A 260 -26.35 -25.69 -10.93
CA SER A 260 -26.63 -26.76 -9.95
C SER A 260 -26.94 -26.15 -8.56
N PHE A 261 -27.32 -27.02 -7.65
CA PHE A 261 -27.31 -26.64 -6.22
C PHE A 261 -25.90 -26.28 -5.75
N HIS A 262 -25.81 -25.56 -4.61
CA HIS A 262 -24.56 -25.34 -3.93
C HIS A 262 -24.09 -26.59 -3.19
N TYR A 263 -22.84 -26.98 -3.38
CA TYR A 263 -22.20 -28.09 -2.72
C TYR A 263 -20.98 -27.62 -1.93
N PRO A 264 -20.69 -28.16 -0.74
CA PRO A 264 -19.46 -27.83 -0.01
C PRO A 264 -18.22 -28.07 -0.88
N LEU A 265 -17.28 -27.12 -0.88
CA LEU A 265 -16.04 -27.27 -1.62
C LEU A 265 -15.00 -28.04 -0.81
N ASN A 266 -15.09 -29.38 -0.87
CA ASN A 266 -14.13 -30.31 -0.29
C ASN A 266 -13.97 -31.54 -1.19
N MET A 267 -12.93 -32.34 -0.96
CA MET A 267 -12.59 -33.48 -1.84
C MET A 267 -13.71 -34.51 -1.98
N ALA A 268 -14.40 -34.83 -0.87
CA ALA A 268 -15.48 -35.80 -0.86
C ALA A 268 -16.69 -35.32 -1.67
N SER A 269 -17.13 -34.08 -1.41
CA SER A 269 -18.26 -33.46 -2.09
C SER A 269 -17.99 -33.23 -3.60
N VAL A 270 -16.78 -32.78 -3.95
CA VAL A 270 -16.37 -32.60 -5.35
C VAL A 270 -16.40 -33.96 -6.09
N LYS A 271 -15.92 -35.04 -5.45
CA LYS A 271 -15.96 -36.39 -6.02
C LYS A 271 -17.41 -36.89 -6.25
N ALA A 272 -18.29 -36.59 -5.31
CA ALA A 272 -19.68 -37.04 -5.35
C ALA A 272 -20.56 -36.25 -6.34
N ASN A 273 -20.38 -34.90 -6.37
CA ASN A 273 -21.36 -34.00 -6.99
C ASN A 273 -20.87 -33.32 -8.29
N ALA A 274 -19.55 -33.18 -8.49
CA ALA A 274 -19.04 -32.53 -9.69
C ALA A 274 -18.94 -33.51 -10.87
N PRO A 275 -19.48 -33.18 -12.04
CA PRO A 275 -19.40 -34.04 -13.24
C PRO A 275 -17.99 -34.02 -13.84
N GLU A 276 -17.64 -35.07 -14.58
CA GLU A 276 -16.37 -35.17 -15.34
C GLU A 276 -16.40 -34.46 -16.69
N GLY A 277 -17.49 -33.77 -16.99
CA GLY A 277 -17.70 -33.06 -18.26
C GLY A 277 -17.24 -31.61 -18.22
N PRO A 278 -17.25 -30.93 -19.37
CA PRO A 278 -16.94 -29.52 -19.49
C PRO A 278 -18.09 -28.66 -18.99
N GLY A 279 -17.71 -27.45 -18.49
CA GLY A 279 -18.69 -26.51 -18.03
C GLY A 279 -18.06 -25.27 -17.36
N VAL A 280 -18.94 -24.47 -16.77
CA VAL A 280 -18.58 -23.28 -15.96
C VAL A 280 -18.93 -23.59 -14.50
N TYR A 281 -18.15 -23.07 -13.61
CA TYR A 281 -18.36 -23.22 -12.17
C TYR A 281 -18.11 -21.90 -11.45
N GLU A 282 -18.72 -21.80 -10.29
CA GLU A 282 -18.60 -20.70 -9.37
C GLU A 282 -18.17 -21.22 -8.00
N ILE A 283 -17.28 -20.51 -7.35
CA ILE A 283 -16.87 -20.76 -5.97
C ILE A 283 -17.29 -19.55 -5.14
N SER A 284 -18.05 -19.81 -4.08
CA SER A 284 -18.55 -18.80 -3.16
C SER A 284 -18.14 -19.13 -1.72
N LEU A 285 -17.93 -18.12 -0.89
CA LEU A 285 -17.76 -18.29 0.55
C LEU A 285 -19.12 -18.58 1.20
N ALA A 286 -19.14 -19.49 2.15
CA ALA A 286 -20.42 -19.97 2.74
C ALA A 286 -20.98 -19.00 3.79
N GLU A 287 -20.12 -18.34 4.56
CA GLU A 287 -20.50 -17.56 5.75
C GLU A 287 -20.03 -16.10 5.69
N VAL A 288 -19.28 -15.73 4.68
CA VAL A 288 -18.67 -14.40 4.54
C VAL A 288 -18.98 -13.83 3.17
N GLU A 289 -19.36 -12.57 3.13
CA GLU A 289 -19.47 -11.82 1.89
C GLU A 289 -18.20 -11.03 1.59
N VAL A 290 -17.77 -11.06 0.35
CA VAL A 290 -16.72 -10.21 -0.20
C VAL A 290 -17.36 -8.88 -0.59
N ASP A 291 -16.74 -7.78 -0.19
CA ASP A 291 -17.22 -6.44 -0.56
C ASP A 291 -16.74 -6.06 -1.96
N TYR A 292 -17.69 -5.70 -2.82
CA TYR A 292 -17.47 -5.25 -4.19
C TYR A 292 -17.96 -3.80 -4.35
N PRO A 293 -17.55 -3.08 -5.41
CA PRO A 293 -17.88 -1.66 -5.56
C PRO A 293 -19.37 -1.30 -5.50
N LEU A 294 -20.26 -2.17 -5.93
CA LEU A 294 -21.72 -1.90 -5.91
C LEU A 294 -22.45 -2.61 -4.77
N CYS A 295 -22.12 -3.86 -4.46
CA CYS A 295 -22.71 -4.61 -3.36
C CYS A 295 -21.83 -5.80 -2.95
N SER A 296 -22.06 -6.37 -1.77
CA SER A 296 -21.33 -7.53 -1.30
C SER A 296 -21.88 -8.81 -1.92
N SER A 297 -21.06 -9.83 -2.03
CA SER A 297 -21.42 -11.15 -2.55
C SER A 297 -20.54 -12.23 -1.95
N GLY A 298 -21.08 -13.41 -1.72
CA GLY A 298 -20.27 -14.58 -1.38
C GLY A 298 -19.39 -15.09 -2.53
N VAL A 299 -19.68 -14.72 -3.78
CA VAL A 299 -18.97 -15.22 -4.96
C VAL A 299 -17.54 -14.71 -5.00
N ALA A 300 -16.57 -15.62 -4.94
CA ALA A 300 -15.15 -15.27 -4.96
C ALA A 300 -14.47 -15.59 -6.30
N TYR A 301 -14.99 -16.56 -7.05
CA TYR A 301 -14.39 -16.98 -8.32
C TYR A 301 -15.41 -17.56 -9.30
N ILE A 302 -15.26 -17.23 -10.57
CA ILE A 302 -15.97 -17.84 -11.71
C ILE A 302 -14.93 -18.39 -12.69
N GLY A 303 -15.11 -19.62 -13.16
CA GLY A 303 -14.18 -20.22 -14.11
C GLY A 303 -14.81 -21.28 -15.01
N ASN A 304 -14.10 -21.66 -16.07
CA ASN A 304 -14.48 -22.76 -16.95
C ASN A 304 -13.49 -23.92 -16.85
N ALA A 305 -13.95 -25.12 -17.23
CA ALA A 305 -13.10 -26.30 -17.30
C ALA A 305 -13.57 -27.27 -18.35
N LYS A 306 -12.62 -28.04 -18.92
CA LYS A 306 -12.94 -29.22 -19.77
C LYS A 306 -13.40 -30.41 -18.92
N ASN A 307 -12.99 -30.43 -17.64
CA ASN A 307 -13.42 -31.42 -16.64
C ASN A 307 -13.62 -30.68 -15.31
N LEU A 308 -14.88 -30.48 -14.95
CA LEU A 308 -15.27 -29.73 -13.76
C LEU A 308 -14.73 -30.36 -12.47
N ARG A 309 -14.88 -31.70 -12.33
CA ARG A 309 -14.41 -32.44 -11.15
C ARG A 309 -12.91 -32.29 -10.95
N LYS A 310 -12.14 -32.51 -12.03
CA LYS A 310 -10.68 -32.33 -11.96
C LYS A 310 -10.31 -30.90 -11.56
N ARG A 311 -10.92 -29.91 -12.20
CA ARG A 311 -10.59 -28.49 -11.96
C ARG A 311 -10.92 -28.02 -10.55
N LEU A 312 -12.07 -28.44 -10.01
CA LEU A 312 -12.45 -28.14 -8.62
C LEU A 312 -11.50 -28.79 -7.61
N ARG A 313 -11.03 -30.01 -7.89
CA ARG A 313 -9.99 -30.66 -7.08
C ARG A 313 -8.66 -29.92 -7.13
N ASP A 314 -8.26 -29.42 -8.31
CA ASP A 314 -7.03 -28.64 -8.48
C ASP A 314 -7.03 -27.37 -7.61
N HIS A 315 -8.19 -26.77 -7.34
CA HIS A 315 -8.28 -25.61 -6.42
C HIS A 315 -8.08 -25.99 -4.97
N LEU A 316 -8.37 -27.22 -4.58
CA LEU A 316 -8.16 -27.74 -3.21
C LEU A 316 -6.71 -28.21 -2.96
N HIS A 317 -5.90 -28.31 -4.03
CA HIS A 317 -4.51 -28.74 -3.90
C HIS A 317 -3.63 -27.62 -3.35
N PRO A 318 -2.66 -27.94 -2.44
CA PRO A 318 -1.73 -26.93 -1.90
C PRO A 318 -0.97 -26.14 -2.96
N ASP A 319 -0.67 -26.74 -4.11
CA ASP A 319 0.04 -26.12 -5.23
C ASP A 319 -0.87 -25.40 -6.24
N SER A 320 -2.11 -25.09 -5.85
CA SER A 320 -3.04 -24.37 -6.72
C SER A 320 -2.42 -23.05 -7.21
N LYS A 321 -2.45 -22.85 -8.54
CA LYS A 321 -1.86 -21.66 -9.19
C LYS A 321 -2.57 -20.34 -8.86
N ASN A 322 -3.80 -20.40 -8.33
CA ASN A 322 -4.54 -19.22 -7.91
C ASN A 322 -4.31 -18.97 -6.42
N GLY A 323 -3.23 -18.22 -6.10
CA GLY A 323 -2.83 -17.92 -4.74
C GLY A 323 -3.89 -17.17 -3.93
N ASP A 324 -4.63 -16.25 -4.58
CA ASP A 324 -5.68 -15.46 -3.92
C ASP A 324 -6.86 -16.34 -3.49
N LEU A 325 -7.29 -17.25 -4.40
CA LEU A 325 -8.34 -18.21 -4.08
C LEU A 325 -7.88 -19.19 -3.01
N ARG A 326 -6.63 -19.66 -3.07
CA ARG A 326 -6.06 -20.58 -2.07
C ARG A 326 -6.02 -19.94 -0.69
N ALA A 327 -5.62 -18.68 -0.58
CA ALA A 327 -5.62 -17.95 0.70
C ALA A 327 -7.05 -17.87 1.28
N LEU A 328 -8.03 -17.48 0.47
CA LEU A 328 -9.43 -17.41 0.91
C LEU A 328 -10.00 -18.79 1.34
N LEU A 329 -9.63 -19.86 0.64
CA LEU A 329 -10.07 -21.21 0.98
C LEU A 329 -9.39 -21.76 2.26
N GLY A 330 -8.22 -21.23 2.63
CA GLY A 330 -7.56 -21.55 3.91
C GLY A 330 -8.27 -20.94 5.11
N ASP A 331 -8.86 -19.77 4.95
CA ASP A 331 -9.44 -18.99 6.03
C ASP A 331 -10.97 -19.18 6.17
N HIS A 332 -11.65 -19.63 5.12
CA HIS A 332 -13.10 -19.66 5.06
C HIS A 332 -13.66 -20.94 4.45
N ARG A 333 -14.84 -21.35 4.92
CA ARG A 333 -15.61 -22.41 4.27
C ARG A 333 -16.15 -21.91 2.94
N ALA A 334 -16.08 -22.76 1.92
CA ALA A 334 -16.54 -22.42 0.57
C ALA A 334 -17.52 -23.46 0.04
N VAL A 335 -18.33 -23.02 -0.90
CA VAL A 335 -19.26 -23.86 -1.67
C VAL A 335 -18.99 -23.65 -3.17
N PHE A 336 -19.37 -24.63 -3.96
CA PHE A 336 -19.34 -24.52 -5.39
C PHE A 336 -20.68 -24.87 -6.02
N ARG A 337 -20.95 -24.31 -7.22
CA ARG A 337 -22.01 -24.71 -8.11
C ARG A 337 -21.50 -24.66 -9.56
N TYR A 338 -22.19 -25.30 -10.46
CA TYR A 338 -21.73 -25.41 -11.85
C TYR A 338 -22.87 -25.44 -12.86
N ILE A 339 -22.52 -25.17 -14.12
CA ILE A 339 -23.36 -25.34 -15.30
C ILE A 339 -22.61 -26.31 -16.22
N VAL A 340 -23.22 -27.44 -16.57
CA VAL A 340 -22.64 -28.34 -17.59
C VAL A 340 -22.82 -27.72 -18.96
N LYS A 341 -21.74 -27.58 -19.73
CA LYS A 341 -21.76 -26.96 -21.05
C LYS A 341 -20.78 -27.68 -21.97
N HIS A 342 -21.28 -28.54 -22.82
CA HIS A 342 -20.47 -29.35 -23.75
C HIS A 342 -19.77 -28.50 -24.82
N ARG A 343 -20.35 -27.39 -25.21
CA ARG A 343 -19.77 -26.41 -26.15
C ARG A 343 -19.95 -24.98 -25.58
N GLY A 344 -19.01 -24.11 -25.85
CA GLY A 344 -19.13 -22.70 -25.47
C GLY A 344 -18.94 -22.38 -23.97
N ALA A 345 -18.35 -23.26 -23.15
CA ALA A 345 -18.10 -22.99 -21.72
C ALA A 345 -17.33 -21.70 -21.47
N ARG A 346 -16.37 -21.36 -22.35
CA ARG A 346 -15.63 -20.10 -22.25
C ARG A 346 -16.50 -18.87 -22.56
N VAL A 347 -17.46 -19.00 -23.47
CA VAL A 347 -18.40 -17.91 -23.77
C VAL A 347 -19.35 -17.69 -22.58
N GLU A 348 -19.83 -18.80 -22.00
CA GLU A 348 -20.69 -18.78 -20.81
C GLU A 348 -19.96 -18.13 -19.61
N GLU A 349 -18.70 -18.50 -19.32
CA GLU A 349 -17.88 -17.88 -18.29
C GLU A 349 -17.76 -16.38 -18.51
N ARG A 350 -17.47 -15.96 -19.75
CA ARG A 350 -17.36 -14.53 -20.09
C ARG A 350 -18.68 -13.79 -19.86
N MET A 351 -19.79 -14.38 -20.24
CA MET A 351 -21.13 -13.83 -20.01
C MET A 351 -21.41 -13.69 -18.50
N LEU A 352 -21.16 -14.73 -17.73
CA LEU A 352 -21.34 -14.70 -16.28
C LEU A 352 -20.43 -13.65 -15.61
N CYS A 353 -19.17 -13.56 -16.02
CA CYS A 353 -18.28 -12.50 -15.53
C CYS A 353 -18.77 -11.09 -15.89
N GLN A 354 -19.35 -10.90 -17.09
CA GLN A 354 -19.94 -9.62 -17.48
C GLN A 354 -21.17 -9.31 -16.61
N CYS A 355 -22.09 -10.25 -16.42
CA CYS A 355 -23.24 -10.09 -15.54
C CYS A 355 -22.80 -9.80 -14.11
N PHE A 356 -21.75 -10.44 -13.62
CA PHE A 356 -21.19 -10.19 -12.30
C PHE A 356 -20.64 -8.76 -12.19
N ILE A 357 -19.88 -8.30 -13.20
CA ILE A 357 -19.38 -6.90 -13.23
C ILE A 357 -20.53 -5.89 -13.21
N LEU A 358 -21.59 -6.14 -13.98
CA LEU A 358 -22.75 -5.27 -14.02
C LEU A 358 -23.49 -5.23 -12.67
N ALA A 359 -23.61 -6.36 -11.98
CA ALA A 359 -24.30 -6.45 -10.69
C ALA A 359 -23.44 -5.94 -9.51
N TYR A 360 -22.13 -6.18 -9.53
CA TYR A 360 -21.25 -5.95 -8.39
C TYR A 360 -20.15 -4.90 -8.63
N GLY A 361 -19.97 -4.43 -9.85
CA GLY A 361 -19.04 -3.35 -10.20
C GLY A 361 -17.60 -3.77 -10.51
N SER A 362 -17.23 -5.02 -10.28
CA SER A 362 -15.91 -5.57 -10.61
C SER A 362 -15.99 -7.07 -10.92
N LEU A 363 -14.88 -7.65 -11.36
CA LEU A 363 -14.73 -9.12 -11.42
C LEU A 363 -14.77 -9.73 -10.02
N PRO A 364 -15.13 -11.03 -9.89
CA PRO A 364 -14.93 -11.75 -8.63
C PRO A 364 -13.47 -11.63 -8.16
N ARG A 365 -13.27 -11.49 -6.85
CA ARG A 365 -11.99 -11.13 -6.22
C ARG A 365 -10.81 -11.99 -6.67
N CYS A 366 -11.03 -13.27 -6.90
CA CYS A 366 -9.99 -14.21 -7.31
C CYS A 366 -9.86 -14.40 -8.83
N ASN A 367 -10.62 -13.66 -9.64
CA ASN A 367 -10.44 -13.60 -11.09
C ASN A 367 -9.43 -12.51 -11.43
N ARG A 368 -8.20 -12.90 -11.82
CA ARG A 368 -7.10 -11.95 -12.13
C ARG A 368 -7.19 -11.31 -13.51
N ILE A 369 -7.80 -11.99 -14.47
CA ILE A 369 -7.86 -11.58 -15.88
C ILE A 369 -9.29 -11.76 -16.38
N ARG A 370 -9.78 -10.81 -17.18
CA ARG A 370 -11.03 -11.01 -17.93
C ARG A 370 -10.87 -12.21 -18.84
N PRO A 371 -11.79 -13.17 -18.83
CA PRO A 371 -11.75 -14.36 -19.65
C PRO A 371 -11.87 -14.06 -21.15
#